data_38490f29254f2c5b35f5fd37b4634c63
#
_entry.id   38490f29254f2c5b35f5fd37b4634c63
#
_cell.length_a   1.000
_cell.length_b   1.000
_cell.length_c   1.000
_cell.angle_alpha   90.00
_cell.angle_beta   90.00
_cell.angle_gamma   90.00
#
_symmetry.space_group_name_H-M   'P 1'
#
loop_
_entity.id
_entity.type
_entity.pdbx_description
1 polymer ?
#
loop_
_entity_poly.entity_id
_entity_poly.type
_entity_poly.pdbx_seq_one_letter_code
_entity_poly.pdbx_strand_id
1 'polypeptide(L)'
;MDQKLKNYSSGMQVRLAFSVAIKAQGDILVLDEVLAVGDEAFQRKCDDYFTSIRQDPTKTVILVTHDMGAIKRYCTRAMFIQDGEVAAIGDKETVAERYTLANLEIMREEEARKAERLQQERSEGKAVYPNGLNERCPVLRTYAISPLVLTSDEKFCFAVEYEFNESDDFYLAIALHDIRRGGITFDTGAHNERFHMTEQGHHTVYFEMPLDLFNNGEFRLFTSLRTPIPGNTDTTDMVAVALDDNACTFAIRDPRNMDYALINTRVMQIEPITEEEAQAVAAQTAANEA
;
A
#
# COMPACT_ATOMS: atom_id res chain seq x y z
N MET A 1 -29.92 24.91 7.11
CA MET A 1 -29.39 23.67 7.71
C MET A 1 -30.43 23.07 8.64
N ASP A 2 -31.39 22.32 8.12
CA ASP A 2 -32.56 21.86 8.89
C ASP A 2 -32.60 20.35 9.12
N GLN A 3 -31.47 19.65 8.84
CA GLN A 3 -31.36 18.22 9.09
C GLN A 3 -30.80 17.95 10.49
N LYS A 4 -31.40 16.97 11.16
CA LYS A 4 -30.90 16.50 12.47
C LYS A 4 -29.57 15.81 12.30
N LEU A 5 -28.66 15.93 13.26
CA LEU A 5 -27.31 15.34 13.23
C LEU A 5 -27.32 13.83 12.94
N LYS A 6 -28.35 13.11 13.42
CA LYS A 6 -28.53 11.67 13.16
C LYS A 6 -28.69 11.29 11.68
N ASN A 7 -29.00 12.27 10.83
CA ASN A 7 -29.18 12.06 9.39
C ASN A 7 -27.93 12.43 8.57
N TYR A 8 -26.86 12.86 9.24
CA TYR A 8 -25.59 13.16 8.60
C TYR A 8 -24.82 11.88 8.31
N SER A 9 -24.18 11.79 7.14
CA SER A 9 -23.19 10.74 6.88
C SER A 9 -22.00 10.90 7.84
N SER A 10 -21.23 9.83 8.07
CA SER A 10 -20.04 9.86 8.91
C SER A 10 -19.08 10.99 8.51
N GLY A 11 -18.84 11.18 7.20
CA GLY A 11 -18.03 12.27 6.69
C GLY A 11 -18.60 13.67 6.99
N MET A 12 -19.93 13.85 6.96
CA MET A 12 -20.56 15.12 7.33
C MET A 12 -20.42 15.39 8.83
N GLN A 13 -20.54 14.37 9.68
CA GLN A 13 -20.38 14.50 11.13
C GLN A 13 -18.94 14.91 11.48
N VAL A 14 -17.93 14.28 10.88
CA VAL A 14 -16.52 14.63 11.10
C VAL A 14 -16.21 16.05 10.63
N ARG A 15 -16.70 16.47 9.45
CA ARG A 15 -16.53 17.86 8.97
C ARG A 15 -17.18 18.87 9.90
N LEU A 16 -18.34 18.57 10.42
CA LEU A 16 -19.00 19.45 11.40
C LEU A 16 -18.20 19.52 12.70
N ALA A 17 -17.76 18.36 13.23
CA ALA A 17 -16.95 18.30 14.44
C ALA A 17 -15.65 19.11 14.29
N PHE A 18 -14.93 18.93 13.18
CA PHE A 18 -13.74 19.72 12.86
C PHE A 18 -14.06 21.23 12.78
N SER A 19 -15.14 21.60 12.07
CA SER A 19 -15.53 23.00 11.90
C SER A 19 -15.87 23.67 13.23
N VAL A 20 -16.41 22.92 14.19
CA VAL A 20 -16.67 23.41 15.57
C VAL A 20 -15.34 23.51 16.33
N ALA A 21 -14.49 22.49 16.28
CA ALA A 21 -13.22 22.44 16.98
C ALA A 21 -12.29 23.61 16.61
N ILE A 22 -12.16 23.92 15.31
CA ILE A 22 -11.32 25.04 14.85
C ILE A 22 -11.87 26.44 15.21
N LYS A 23 -13.14 26.54 15.57
CA LYS A 23 -13.75 27.79 16.08
C LYS A 23 -13.61 27.94 17.58
N ALA A 24 -13.23 26.89 18.28
CA ALA A 24 -12.95 26.99 19.72
C ALA A 24 -11.67 27.83 19.92
N GLN A 25 -11.76 28.84 20.84
CA GLN A 25 -10.65 29.76 21.09
C GLN A 25 -9.71 29.26 22.20
N GLY A 26 -9.47 27.94 22.25
CA GLY A 26 -8.51 27.35 23.19
C GLY A 26 -7.06 27.58 22.78
N ASP A 27 -6.14 27.59 23.75
CA ASP A 27 -4.71 27.66 23.49
C ASP A 27 -4.15 26.27 23.10
N ILE A 28 -4.84 25.21 23.52
CA ILE A 28 -4.50 23.83 23.18
C ILE A 28 -5.71 23.20 22.48
N LEU A 29 -5.49 22.67 21.27
CA LEU A 29 -6.48 21.96 20.50
C LEU A 29 -6.04 20.49 20.36
N VAL A 30 -6.92 19.56 20.76
CA VAL A 30 -6.70 18.12 20.60
C VAL A 30 -7.63 17.62 19.51
N LEU A 31 -7.08 17.00 18.50
CA LEU A 31 -7.79 16.42 17.35
C LEU A 31 -7.51 14.92 17.31
N ASP A 32 -8.56 14.11 17.50
CA ASP A 32 -8.49 12.66 17.52
C ASP A 32 -9.21 12.09 16.28
N GLU A 33 -8.46 11.44 15.38
CA GLU A 33 -8.93 10.82 14.12
C GLU A 33 -9.76 11.72 13.18
N VAL A 34 -9.69 13.06 13.31
CA VAL A 34 -10.61 14.00 12.63
C VAL A 34 -10.20 14.28 11.18
N LEU A 35 -8.97 13.92 10.75
CA LEU A 35 -8.42 14.26 9.45
C LEU A 35 -8.54 13.12 8.41
N ALA A 36 -8.90 11.92 8.84
CA ALA A 36 -9.00 10.74 7.99
C ALA A 36 -10.19 10.78 7.00
N VAL A 37 -11.08 11.80 7.07
CA VAL A 37 -12.32 11.85 6.30
C VAL A 37 -12.51 13.22 5.67
N GLY A 38 -12.69 13.26 4.34
CA GLY A 38 -13.08 14.48 3.65
C GLY A 38 -12.78 14.44 2.15
N ASP A 39 -13.51 15.27 1.38
CA ASP A 39 -13.17 15.56 -0.01
C ASP A 39 -11.99 16.55 -0.09
N GLU A 40 -11.48 16.74 -1.29
CA GLU A 40 -10.36 17.64 -1.57
C GLU A 40 -10.60 19.07 -1.07
N ALA A 41 -11.86 19.55 -1.16
CA ALA A 41 -12.22 20.88 -0.70
C ALA A 41 -12.14 21.01 0.83
N PHE A 42 -12.44 19.95 1.56
CA PHE A 42 -12.28 19.90 2.99
C PHE A 42 -10.81 19.79 3.40
N GLN A 43 -10.03 18.97 2.72
CA GLN A 43 -8.60 18.87 2.95
C GLN A 43 -7.89 20.21 2.77
N ARG A 44 -8.23 20.99 1.74
CA ARG A 44 -7.70 22.35 1.56
C ARG A 44 -8.01 23.26 2.76
N LYS A 45 -9.23 23.20 3.31
CA LYS A 45 -9.58 23.97 4.52
C LYS A 45 -8.78 23.54 5.75
N CYS A 46 -8.48 22.25 5.88
CA CYS A 46 -7.60 21.75 6.92
C CYS A 46 -6.18 22.31 6.75
N ASP A 47 -5.66 22.28 5.52
CA ASP A 47 -4.34 22.82 5.19
C ASP A 47 -4.21 24.30 5.53
N ASP A 48 -5.18 25.11 5.12
CA ASP A 48 -5.22 26.54 5.41
C ASP A 48 -5.22 26.81 6.92
N TYR A 49 -6.02 26.02 7.65
CA TYR A 49 -6.10 26.14 9.10
C TYR A 49 -4.79 25.77 9.80
N PHE A 50 -4.19 24.61 9.48
CA PHE A 50 -2.93 24.19 10.09
C PHE A 50 -1.77 25.10 9.70
N THR A 51 -1.78 25.65 8.49
CA THR A 51 -0.79 26.64 8.06
C THR A 51 -0.91 27.92 8.89
N SER A 52 -2.13 28.39 9.15
CA SER A 52 -2.36 29.58 9.97
C SER A 52 -1.94 29.39 11.44
N ILE A 53 -2.27 28.23 12.02
CA ILE A 53 -1.91 27.92 13.42
C ILE A 53 -0.40 27.75 13.59
N ARG A 54 0.29 27.17 12.61
CA ARG A 54 1.74 27.02 12.68
C ARG A 54 2.48 28.35 12.82
N GLN A 55 1.87 29.44 12.38
CA GLN A 55 2.42 30.79 12.50
C GLN A 55 2.09 31.46 13.85
N ASP A 56 1.19 30.88 14.65
CA ASP A 56 0.79 31.41 15.96
C ASP A 56 1.53 30.64 17.07
N PRO A 57 2.55 31.24 17.70
CA PRO A 57 3.33 30.59 18.75
C PRO A 57 2.56 30.37 20.05
N THR A 58 1.37 30.98 20.21
CA THR A 58 0.54 30.83 21.39
C THR A 58 -0.37 29.60 21.33
N LYS A 59 -0.46 28.94 20.18
CA LYS A 59 -1.33 27.79 19.96
C LYS A 59 -0.55 26.49 19.93
N THR A 60 -1.11 25.45 20.53
CA THR A 60 -0.61 24.10 20.49
C THR A 60 -1.68 23.19 19.91
N VAL A 61 -1.33 22.39 18.90
CA VAL A 61 -2.22 21.36 18.35
C VAL A 61 -1.63 19.98 18.61
N ILE A 62 -2.42 19.12 19.22
CA ILE A 62 -2.12 17.70 19.40
C ILE A 62 -3.00 16.95 18.43
N LEU A 63 -2.37 16.27 17.47
CA LEU A 63 -3.03 15.44 16.48
C LEU A 63 -2.82 13.97 16.82
N VAL A 64 -3.91 13.25 17.10
CA VAL A 64 -3.90 11.80 17.29
C VAL A 64 -4.39 11.16 15.99
N THR A 65 -3.58 10.35 15.37
CA THR A 65 -3.90 9.70 14.09
C THR A 65 -2.99 8.52 13.80
N HIS A 66 -3.49 7.61 12.97
CA HIS A 66 -2.70 6.53 12.36
C HIS A 66 -2.23 6.89 10.92
N ASP A 67 -2.62 8.05 10.38
CA ASP A 67 -2.18 8.52 9.05
C ASP A 67 -0.80 9.21 9.15
N MET A 68 0.24 8.50 8.73
CA MET A 68 1.61 9.04 8.72
C MET A 68 1.79 10.19 7.72
N GLY A 69 0.98 10.26 6.68
CA GLY A 69 0.95 11.41 5.78
C GLY A 69 0.47 12.68 6.48
N ALA A 70 -0.58 12.58 7.30
CA ALA A 70 -1.04 13.70 8.12
C ALA A 70 0.02 14.15 9.13
N ILE A 71 0.70 13.21 9.80
CA ILE A 71 1.83 13.52 10.71
C ILE A 71 2.92 14.30 9.98
N LYS A 72 3.37 13.82 8.83
CA LYS A 72 4.42 14.48 8.04
C LYS A 72 4.01 15.86 7.54
N ARG A 73 2.75 16.01 7.14
CA ARG A 73 2.21 17.25 6.58
C ARG A 73 1.97 18.34 7.63
N TYR A 74 1.37 17.99 8.75
CA TYR A 74 0.85 18.96 9.72
C TYR A 74 1.71 19.11 10.98
N CYS A 75 2.41 18.08 11.41
CA CYS A 75 3.16 18.11 12.65
C CYS A 75 4.59 18.63 12.47
N THR A 76 5.13 19.23 13.53
CA THR A 76 6.55 19.62 13.64
C THR A 76 7.35 18.55 14.38
N ARG A 77 6.70 17.86 15.31
CA ARG A 77 7.23 16.74 16.09
C ARG A 77 6.17 15.66 16.17
N ALA A 78 6.60 14.43 16.41
CA ALA A 78 5.70 13.30 16.62
C ALA A 78 6.10 12.50 17.85
N MET A 79 5.13 11.72 18.35
CA MET A 79 5.32 10.75 19.42
C MET A 79 4.57 9.47 19.02
N PHE A 80 5.28 8.35 19.06
CA PHE A 80 4.71 7.04 18.87
C PHE A 80 4.50 6.36 20.22
N ILE A 81 3.27 5.96 20.49
CA ILE A 81 2.87 5.23 21.69
C ILE A 81 2.54 3.80 21.29
N GLN A 82 3.14 2.85 21.97
CA GLN A 82 2.90 1.42 21.79
C GLN A 82 2.74 0.77 23.16
N ASP A 83 1.71 -0.04 23.34
CA ASP A 83 1.40 -0.76 24.59
C ASP A 83 1.32 0.15 25.84
N GLY A 84 0.90 1.42 25.63
CA GLY A 84 0.78 2.42 26.70
C GLY A 84 2.09 3.13 27.04
N GLU A 85 3.20 2.80 26.38
CA GLU A 85 4.50 3.42 26.59
C GLU A 85 4.93 4.27 25.39
N VAL A 86 5.81 5.25 25.62
CA VAL A 86 6.38 6.08 24.55
C VAL A 86 7.51 5.32 23.88
N ALA A 87 7.24 4.73 22.72
CA ALA A 87 8.20 3.98 21.93
C ALA A 87 9.19 4.89 21.16
N ALA A 88 8.73 6.07 20.72
CA ALA A 88 9.57 7.07 20.08
C ALA A 88 8.99 8.47 20.25
N ILE A 89 9.87 9.49 20.34
CA ILE A 89 9.48 10.90 20.37
C ILE A 89 10.58 11.74 19.71
N GLY A 90 10.18 12.70 18.87
CA GLY A 90 11.16 13.60 18.24
C GLY A 90 10.75 14.05 16.85
N ASP A 91 11.65 13.95 15.89
CA ASP A 91 11.44 14.29 14.51
C ASP A 91 10.31 13.44 13.91
N LYS A 92 9.40 14.10 13.20
CA LYS A 92 8.19 13.48 12.65
C LYS A 92 8.46 12.39 11.62
N GLU A 93 9.51 12.55 10.78
CA GLU A 93 9.87 11.59 9.75
C GLU A 93 10.37 10.29 10.40
N THR A 94 11.33 10.44 11.33
CA THR A 94 11.90 9.31 12.08
C THR A 94 10.84 8.55 12.88
N VAL A 95 9.92 9.27 13.52
CA VAL A 95 8.85 8.64 14.31
C VAL A 95 7.84 7.92 13.40
N ALA A 96 7.48 8.52 12.26
CA ALA A 96 6.59 7.89 11.29
C ALA A 96 7.19 6.61 10.69
N GLU A 97 8.50 6.59 10.42
CA GLU A 97 9.20 5.39 9.96
C GLU A 97 9.17 4.28 11.01
N ARG A 98 9.46 4.60 12.27
CA ARG A 98 9.40 3.63 13.37
C ARG A 98 8.00 3.05 13.56
N TYR A 99 6.97 3.89 13.47
CA TYR A 99 5.57 3.43 13.52
C TYR A 99 5.25 2.46 12.38
N THR A 100 5.63 2.82 11.15
CA THR A 100 5.41 1.97 9.97
C THR A 100 6.13 0.63 10.13
N LEU A 101 7.41 0.64 10.57
CA LEU A 101 8.18 -0.57 10.77
C LEU A 101 7.55 -1.47 11.84
N ALA A 102 7.16 -0.90 13.00
CA ALA A 102 6.53 -1.65 14.07
C ALA A 102 5.22 -2.32 13.62
N ASN A 103 4.39 -1.63 12.84
CA ASN A 103 3.16 -2.21 12.31
C ASN A 103 3.44 -3.34 11.31
N LEU A 104 4.43 -3.19 10.45
CA LEU A 104 4.81 -4.24 9.50
C LEU A 104 5.39 -5.48 10.22
N GLU A 105 6.15 -5.27 11.31
CA GLU A 105 6.66 -6.36 12.15
C GLU A 105 5.53 -7.11 12.86
N ILE A 106 4.56 -6.40 13.44
CA ILE A 106 3.37 -7.00 14.07
C ILE A 106 2.59 -7.84 13.05
N MET A 107 2.32 -7.29 11.87
CA MET A 107 1.63 -8.02 10.80
C MET A 107 2.39 -9.30 10.42
N ARG A 108 3.71 -9.23 10.29
CA ARG A 108 4.55 -10.38 9.98
C ARG A 108 4.52 -11.46 11.06
N GLU A 109 4.53 -11.06 12.34
CA GLU A 109 4.42 -12.01 13.46
C GLU A 109 3.04 -12.69 13.52
N GLU A 110 1.97 -11.94 13.26
CA GLU A 110 0.62 -12.49 13.19
C GLU A 110 0.49 -13.49 12.03
N GLU A 111 1.05 -13.15 10.87
CA GLU A 111 1.11 -14.03 9.69
C GLU A 111 1.87 -15.32 10.01
N ALA A 112 3.03 -15.21 10.67
CA ALA A 112 3.82 -16.39 11.07
C ALA A 112 3.04 -17.30 12.03
N ARG A 113 2.39 -16.75 13.06
CA ARG A 113 1.56 -17.51 14.01
C ARG A 113 0.38 -18.20 13.33
N LYS A 114 -0.27 -17.54 12.37
CA LYS A 114 -1.35 -18.17 11.60
C LYS A 114 -0.84 -19.31 10.73
N ALA A 115 0.30 -19.13 10.07
CA ALA A 115 0.92 -20.17 9.24
C ALA A 115 1.28 -21.42 10.10
N GLU A 116 1.87 -21.22 11.30
CA GLU A 116 2.16 -22.29 12.25
C GLU A 116 0.88 -23.03 12.69
N ARG A 117 -0.17 -22.28 13.01
CA ARG A 117 -1.46 -22.85 13.40
C ARG A 117 -2.08 -23.71 12.29
N LEU A 118 -2.06 -23.22 11.05
CA LEU A 118 -2.56 -23.96 9.89
C LEU A 118 -1.74 -25.22 9.63
N GLN A 119 -0.42 -25.17 9.81
CA GLN A 119 0.45 -26.30 9.68
C GLN A 119 0.18 -27.35 10.77
N GLN A 120 -0.13 -26.94 11.99
CA GLN A 120 -0.53 -27.83 13.08
C GLN A 120 -1.89 -28.48 12.79
N GLU A 121 -2.90 -27.72 12.34
CA GLU A 121 -4.22 -28.25 11.97
C GLU A 121 -4.14 -29.28 10.82
N ARG A 122 -3.21 -29.08 9.86
CA ARG A 122 -2.88 -30.05 8.81
C ARG A 122 -2.29 -31.35 9.37
N SER A 123 -1.38 -31.24 10.35
CA SER A 123 -0.75 -32.40 10.98
C SER A 123 -1.77 -33.25 11.76
N GLU A 124 -2.90 -32.68 12.15
CA GLU A 124 -4.03 -33.32 12.79
C GLU A 124 -5.04 -33.99 11.82
N GLY A 125 -4.73 -34.00 10.49
CA GLY A 125 -5.55 -34.66 9.48
C GLY A 125 -6.75 -33.86 8.99
N LYS A 126 -6.81 -32.57 9.30
CA LYS A 126 -7.83 -31.66 8.76
C LYS A 126 -7.30 -31.00 7.47
N ALA A 127 -7.96 -31.25 6.36
CA ALA A 127 -7.67 -30.54 5.09
C ALA A 127 -8.23 -29.09 5.14
N VAL A 128 -7.58 -28.25 5.94
CA VAL A 128 -7.92 -26.81 5.99
C VAL A 128 -6.91 -26.05 5.15
N TYR A 129 -7.38 -25.35 4.13
CA TYR A 129 -6.53 -24.50 3.30
C TYR A 129 -6.79 -23.03 3.65
N PRO A 130 -5.73 -22.18 3.70
CA PRO A 130 -5.90 -20.72 3.76
C PRO A 130 -6.77 -20.21 2.63
N ASN A 131 -7.39 -19.04 2.82
CA ASN A 131 -8.18 -18.39 1.79
C ASN A 131 -7.34 -18.20 0.50
N GLY A 132 -7.90 -18.60 -0.63
CA GLY A 132 -7.24 -18.56 -1.94
C GLY A 132 -6.36 -19.78 -2.27
N LEU A 133 -6.20 -20.76 -1.35
CA LEU A 133 -5.46 -22.01 -1.55
C LEU A 133 -6.39 -23.22 -1.59
N ASN A 134 -5.88 -24.35 -2.10
CA ASN A 134 -6.64 -25.59 -2.24
C ASN A 134 -5.71 -26.83 -2.33
N GLU A 135 -6.26 -28.01 -2.61
CA GLU A 135 -5.49 -29.25 -2.69
C GLU A 135 -4.50 -29.31 -3.86
N ARG A 136 -4.78 -28.57 -4.97
CA ARG A 136 -3.88 -28.44 -6.12
C ARG A 136 -2.64 -27.60 -5.79
N CYS A 137 -2.85 -26.56 -5.01
CA CYS A 137 -1.81 -25.67 -4.51
C CYS A 137 -2.04 -25.38 -3.02
N PRO A 138 -1.58 -26.27 -2.14
CA PRO A 138 -1.80 -26.15 -0.71
C PRO A 138 -0.89 -25.12 -0.02
N VAL A 139 0.20 -24.74 -0.67
CA VAL A 139 1.12 -23.70 -0.23
C VAL A 139 1.32 -22.69 -1.37
N LEU A 140 1.06 -21.43 -1.11
CA LEU A 140 1.48 -20.30 -1.94
C LEU A 140 1.66 -19.12 -1.00
N ARG A 141 2.90 -18.69 -0.79
CA ARG A 141 3.25 -17.64 0.14
C ARG A 141 4.33 -16.75 -0.44
N THR A 142 4.15 -15.45 -0.29
CA THR A 142 5.14 -14.43 -0.66
C THR A 142 5.70 -13.79 0.61
N TYR A 143 7.01 -13.73 0.76
CA TYR A 143 7.63 -13.11 1.93
C TYR A 143 8.89 -12.32 1.58
N ALA A 144 9.15 -11.28 2.37
CA ALA A 144 10.30 -10.41 2.19
C ALA A 144 11.60 -11.09 2.61
N ILE A 145 12.66 -10.84 1.84
CA ILE A 145 14.05 -11.18 2.17
C ILE A 145 14.81 -9.91 2.57
N SER A 146 14.57 -8.80 1.84
CA SER A 146 15.10 -7.49 2.18
C SER A 146 14.35 -6.87 3.36
N PRO A 147 14.84 -5.75 3.93
CA PRO A 147 14.08 -4.97 4.90
C PRO A 147 12.68 -4.59 4.38
N LEU A 148 11.72 -4.42 5.30
CA LEU A 148 10.34 -4.05 4.95
C LEU A 148 10.16 -2.55 4.70
N VAL A 149 11.13 -1.72 5.07
CA VAL A 149 11.16 -0.29 4.77
C VAL A 149 12.44 -0.01 4.00
N LEU A 150 12.29 0.54 2.80
CA LEU A 150 13.38 0.80 1.87
C LEU A 150 13.28 2.21 1.29
N THR A 151 14.40 2.70 0.78
CA THR A 151 14.43 3.89 -0.07
C THR A 151 14.16 3.53 -1.53
N SER A 152 13.87 4.51 -2.37
CA SER A 152 13.61 4.28 -3.80
C SER A 152 14.84 3.88 -4.61
N ASP A 153 16.06 4.05 -4.08
CA ASP A 153 17.29 3.63 -4.75
C ASP A 153 17.63 2.15 -4.46
N GLU A 154 16.92 1.52 -3.53
CA GLU A 154 17.11 0.12 -3.16
C GLU A 154 16.22 -0.78 -4.01
N LYS A 155 16.48 -2.09 -3.91
CA LYS A 155 15.64 -3.12 -4.52
C LYS A 155 14.92 -3.91 -3.44
N PHE A 156 13.65 -4.17 -3.66
CA PHE A 156 12.90 -5.09 -2.82
C PHE A 156 13.14 -6.53 -3.26
N CYS A 157 13.75 -7.32 -2.36
CA CYS A 157 13.98 -8.76 -2.60
C CYS A 157 12.95 -9.57 -1.81
N PHE A 158 12.31 -10.51 -2.47
CA PHE A 158 11.30 -11.37 -1.89
C PHE A 158 11.36 -12.78 -2.44
N ALA A 159 10.74 -13.72 -1.72
CA ALA A 159 10.60 -15.10 -2.14
C ALA A 159 9.13 -15.47 -2.30
N VAL A 160 8.87 -16.38 -3.21
CA VAL A 160 7.60 -17.08 -3.37
C VAL A 160 7.81 -18.56 -3.09
N GLU A 161 7.22 -19.03 -2.01
CA GLU A 161 7.15 -20.42 -1.64
C GLU A 161 5.84 -21.01 -2.15
N TYR A 162 5.91 -22.11 -2.87
CA TYR A 162 4.75 -22.80 -3.39
C TYR A 162 4.87 -24.32 -3.26
N GLU A 163 3.73 -24.99 -3.20
CA GLU A 163 3.60 -26.43 -3.39
C GLU A 163 2.52 -26.66 -4.44
N PHE A 164 2.92 -27.20 -5.58
CA PHE A 164 2.02 -27.48 -6.68
C PHE A 164 1.99 -28.99 -6.99
N ASN A 165 0.79 -29.57 -6.92
CA ASN A 165 0.58 -31.02 -6.92
C ASN A 165 0.18 -31.60 -8.28
N GLU A 166 0.20 -30.80 -9.34
CA GLU A 166 -0.14 -31.24 -10.69
C GLU A 166 1.07 -31.32 -11.61
N SER A 167 0.94 -32.06 -12.71
CA SER A 167 2.02 -32.28 -13.68
C SER A 167 2.08 -31.22 -14.79
N ASP A 168 1.20 -30.24 -14.76
CA ASP A 168 1.12 -29.21 -15.78
C ASP A 168 2.11 -28.08 -15.49
N ASP A 169 2.60 -27.45 -16.55
CA ASP A 169 3.33 -26.19 -16.46
C ASP A 169 2.41 -25.10 -15.89
N PHE A 170 3.00 -24.14 -15.18
CA PHE A 170 2.24 -23.07 -14.56
C PHE A 170 3.00 -21.75 -14.58
N TYR A 171 2.28 -20.66 -14.31
CA TYR A 171 2.81 -19.31 -14.23
C TYR A 171 2.58 -18.73 -12.84
N LEU A 172 3.58 -18.01 -12.34
CA LEU A 172 3.40 -17.13 -11.18
C LEU A 172 3.07 -15.72 -11.71
N ALA A 173 1.92 -15.18 -11.36
CA ALA A 173 1.59 -13.79 -11.63
C ALA A 173 1.69 -12.98 -10.33
N ILE A 174 2.46 -11.90 -10.36
CA ILE A 174 2.78 -11.07 -9.21
C ILE A 174 2.17 -9.69 -9.42
N ALA A 175 1.30 -9.29 -8.49
CA ALA A 175 0.62 -8.00 -8.51
C ALA A 175 1.01 -7.14 -7.31
N LEU A 176 1.28 -5.88 -7.54
CA LEU A 176 1.58 -4.88 -6.52
C LEU A 176 0.35 -4.00 -6.29
N HIS A 177 -0.09 -3.92 -5.06
CA HIS A 177 -1.23 -3.11 -4.64
C HIS A 177 -0.77 -1.97 -3.73
N ASP A 178 -1.16 -0.73 -4.03
CA ASP A 178 -0.96 0.41 -3.13
C ASP A 178 -2.03 0.38 -2.04
N ILE A 179 -1.61 0.16 -0.80
CA ILE A 179 -2.54 0.02 0.34
C ILE A 179 -3.26 1.33 0.65
N ARG A 180 -2.56 2.45 0.50
CA ARG A 180 -3.06 3.77 0.87
C ARG A 180 -3.96 4.37 -0.20
N ARG A 181 -3.53 4.29 -1.47
CA ARG A 181 -4.27 4.89 -2.60
C ARG A 181 -5.35 3.95 -3.15
N GLY A 182 -5.20 2.66 -2.86
CA GLY A 182 -6.06 1.59 -3.36
C GLY A 182 -5.72 1.18 -4.80
N GLY A 183 -6.03 -0.08 -5.13
CA GLY A 183 -5.89 -0.63 -6.47
C GLY A 183 -4.53 -1.24 -6.81
N ILE A 184 -4.54 -2.05 -7.86
CA ILE A 184 -3.34 -2.68 -8.42
C ILE A 184 -2.55 -1.62 -9.17
N THR A 185 -1.29 -1.46 -8.82
CA THR A 185 -0.38 -0.46 -9.41
C THR A 185 0.58 -1.06 -10.41
N PHE A 186 0.83 -2.36 -10.31
CA PHE A 186 1.65 -3.14 -11.23
C PHE A 186 1.21 -4.60 -11.21
N ASP A 187 1.27 -5.26 -12.35
CA ASP A 187 0.99 -6.69 -12.51
C ASP A 187 1.93 -7.26 -13.59
N THR A 188 2.52 -8.41 -13.32
CA THR A 188 3.39 -9.10 -14.30
C THR A 188 2.61 -9.70 -15.46
N GLY A 189 1.30 -9.77 -15.35
CA GLY A 189 0.42 -10.46 -16.29
C GLY A 189 0.24 -11.94 -15.96
N ALA A 190 -0.90 -12.47 -16.40
CA ALA A 190 -1.31 -13.85 -16.09
C ALA A 190 -0.56 -14.92 -16.90
N HIS A 191 0.09 -14.55 -17.99
CA HIS A 191 0.81 -15.43 -18.91
C HIS A 191 2.12 -14.75 -19.35
N ASN A 192 3.09 -14.74 -18.44
CA ASN A 192 4.37 -14.10 -18.67
C ASN A 192 5.49 -15.16 -18.64
N GLU A 193 6.15 -15.38 -19.76
CA GLU A 193 7.21 -16.38 -19.93
C GLU A 193 8.37 -16.24 -18.94
N ARG A 194 8.60 -15.06 -18.39
CA ARG A 194 9.63 -14.86 -17.35
C ARG A 194 9.24 -15.48 -16.01
N PHE A 195 7.97 -15.78 -15.82
CA PHE A 195 7.40 -16.38 -14.60
C PHE A 195 6.79 -17.76 -14.88
N HIS A 196 7.18 -18.36 -16.00
CA HIS A 196 6.84 -19.74 -16.33
C HIS A 196 7.63 -20.70 -15.44
N MET A 197 6.95 -21.65 -14.80
CA MET A 197 7.50 -22.61 -13.86
C MET A 197 7.20 -24.02 -14.33
N THR A 198 8.19 -24.88 -14.19
CA THR A 198 8.10 -26.29 -14.59
C THR A 198 8.35 -27.25 -13.41
N GLU A 199 8.80 -26.72 -12.27
CA GLU A 199 9.15 -27.51 -11.10
C GLU A 199 7.93 -27.72 -10.22
N GLN A 200 7.48 -28.97 -10.15
CA GLN A 200 6.35 -29.41 -9.32
C GLN A 200 6.80 -29.73 -7.91
N GLY A 201 5.83 -29.83 -6.99
CA GLY A 201 6.09 -30.07 -5.59
C GLY A 201 6.37 -28.80 -4.80
N HIS A 202 7.15 -28.92 -3.76
CA HIS A 202 7.43 -27.82 -2.83
C HIS A 202 8.73 -27.12 -3.21
N HIS A 203 8.64 -25.86 -3.64
CA HIS A 203 9.78 -25.05 -4.06
C HIS A 203 9.70 -23.61 -3.54
N THR A 204 10.85 -22.95 -3.56
CA THR A 204 10.96 -21.52 -3.27
C THR A 204 11.74 -20.84 -4.38
N VAL A 205 11.17 -19.80 -4.97
CA VAL A 205 11.79 -18.97 -5.99
C VAL A 205 11.99 -17.56 -5.49
N TYR A 206 13.03 -16.89 -5.97
CA TYR A 206 13.49 -15.62 -5.47
C TYR A 206 13.43 -14.54 -6.55
N PHE A 207 12.97 -13.35 -6.17
CA PHE A 207 12.80 -12.22 -7.09
C PHE A 207 13.38 -10.94 -6.50
N GLU A 208 13.79 -10.03 -7.38
CA GLU A 208 14.10 -8.65 -7.01
C GLU A 208 13.23 -7.69 -7.83
N MET A 209 12.82 -6.60 -7.21
CA MET A 209 12.01 -5.55 -7.82
C MET A 209 12.67 -4.19 -7.58
N PRO A 210 12.96 -3.40 -8.63
CA PRO A 210 13.44 -2.04 -8.48
C PRO A 210 12.32 -1.13 -7.93
N LEU A 211 12.68 -0.17 -7.09
CA LEU A 211 11.74 0.72 -6.42
C LEU A 211 11.79 2.17 -6.94
N ASP A 212 12.71 2.47 -7.84
CA ASP A 212 12.98 3.82 -8.36
C ASP A 212 11.79 4.45 -9.09
N LEU A 213 10.88 3.61 -9.61
CA LEU A 213 9.66 4.05 -10.28
C LEU A 213 8.64 4.68 -9.31
N PHE A 214 8.67 4.30 -8.05
CA PHE A 214 7.64 4.65 -7.07
C PHE A 214 8.07 5.78 -6.14
N ASN A 215 7.10 6.58 -5.73
CA ASN A 215 7.20 7.49 -4.59
C ASN A 215 6.93 6.74 -3.27
N ASN A 216 6.93 7.49 -2.16
CA ASN A 216 6.62 6.94 -0.85
C ASN A 216 5.22 6.30 -0.83
N GLY A 217 5.12 5.11 -0.27
CA GLY A 217 3.89 4.35 -0.20
C GLY A 217 4.03 3.10 0.64
N GLU A 218 2.91 2.47 0.91
CA GLU A 218 2.80 1.15 1.52
C GLU A 218 2.19 0.21 0.49
N PHE A 219 2.88 -0.89 0.26
CA PHE A 219 2.56 -1.78 -0.84
C PHE A 219 2.36 -3.20 -0.34
N ARG A 220 1.37 -3.89 -0.92
CA ARG A 220 1.16 -5.32 -0.72
C ARG A 220 1.39 -6.06 -2.02
N LEU A 221 2.19 -7.11 -1.95
CA LEU A 221 2.55 -7.96 -3.06
C LEU A 221 1.71 -9.24 -2.99
N PHE A 222 0.88 -9.45 -4.01
CA PHE A 222 0.08 -10.66 -4.18
C PHE A 222 0.70 -11.54 -5.24
N THR A 223 0.68 -12.84 -5.01
CA THR A 223 1.10 -13.83 -6.01
C THR A 223 -0.06 -14.76 -6.30
N SER A 224 -0.33 -15.03 -7.58
CA SER A 224 -1.23 -16.10 -8.01
C SER A 224 -0.48 -17.14 -8.82
N LEU A 225 -0.89 -18.41 -8.64
CA LEU A 225 -0.44 -19.54 -9.44
C LEU A 225 -1.53 -19.83 -10.48
N ARG A 226 -1.13 -19.91 -11.74
CA ARG A 226 -2.03 -19.99 -12.87
C ARG A 226 -1.57 -21.07 -13.85
N THR A 227 -2.51 -21.83 -14.40
CA THR A 227 -2.22 -22.87 -15.40
C THR A 227 -2.73 -22.47 -16.78
N PRO A 228 -2.07 -22.91 -17.88
CA PRO A 228 -2.57 -22.73 -19.24
C PRO A 228 -3.96 -23.37 -19.39
N ILE A 229 -4.83 -22.72 -20.18
CA ILE A 229 -6.10 -23.30 -20.58
C ILE A 229 -5.88 -24.07 -21.89
N PRO A 230 -6.19 -25.38 -21.96
CA PRO A 230 -6.02 -26.14 -23.18
C PRO A 230 -6.74 -25.50 -24.38
N GLY A 231 -5.99 -25.24 -25.44
CA GLY A 231 -6.52 -24.62 -26.67
C GLY A 231 -6.69 -23.10 -26.63
N ASN A 232 -6.30 -22.43 -25.56
CA ASN A 232 -6.30 -20.97 -25.43
C ASN A 232 -4.91 -20.48 -25.00
N THR A 233 -4.24 -19.74 -25.87
CA THR A 233 -2.89 -19.18 -25.60
C THR A 233 -2.92 -17.81 -24.93
N ASP A 234 -4.07 -17.15 -24.87
CA ASP A 234 -4.19 -15.76 -24.45
C ASP A 234 -4.59 -15.61 -22.97
N THR A 235 -5.11 -16.68 -22.36
CA THR A 235 -5.58 -16.65 -20.97
C THR A 235 -5.12 -17.87 -20.19
N THR A 236 -5.06 -17.71 -18.87
CA THR A 236 -4.73 -18.78 -17.92
C THR A 236 -5.82 -18.92 -16.88
N ASP A 237 -5.99 -20.13 -16.33
CA ASP A 237 -6.86 -20.38 -15.19
C ASP A 237 -6.14 -20.12 -13.88
N MET A 238 -6.79 -19.47 -12.93
CA MET A 238 -6.20 -19.19 -11.62
C MET A 238 -6.44 -20.38 -10.69
N VAL A 239 -5.37 -21.11 -10.38
CA VAL A 239 -5.41 -22.25 -9.48
C VAL A 239 -5.44 -21.81 -8.02
N ALA A 240 -4.56 -20.86 -7.66
CA ALA A 240 -4.41 -20.37 -6.31
C ALA A 240 -3.97 -18.89 -6.29
N VAL A 241 -4.24 -18.22 -5.18
CA VAL A 241 -3.79 -16.86 -4.93
C VAL A 241 -3.36 -16.70 -3.48
N ALA A 242 -2.20 -16.11 -3.26
CA ALA A 242 -1.70 -15.76 -1.94
C ALA A 242 -2.42 -14.48 -1.46
N LEU A 243 -3.43 -14.66 -0.62
CA LEU A 243 -4.22 -13.59 -0.02
C LEU A 243 -3.86 -13.42 1.46
N ASP A 244 -4.29 -12.32 2.03
CA ASP A 244 -4.19 -12.01 3.45
C ASP A 244 -2.77 -12.24 3.99
N ASP A 245 -2.60 -13.23 4.86
CA ASP A 245 -1.36 -13.56 5.54
C ASP A 245 -0.30 -14.23 4.64
N ASN A 246 -0.69 -14.68 3.45
CA ASN A 246 0.22 -15.25 2.46
C ASN A 246 0.76 -14.20 1.47
N ALA A 247 0.28 -12.97 1.55
CA ALA A 247 0.79 -11.83 0.79
C ALA A 247 1.90 -11.11 1.57
N CYS A 248 2.80 -10.42 0.89
CA CYS A 248 3.89 -9.67 1.51
C CYS A 248 3.61 -8.17 1.51
N THR A 249 3.89 -7.49 2.61
CA THR A 249 3.73 -6.04 2.71
C THR A 249 5.09 -5.38 2.96
N PHE A 250 5.35 -4.25 2.29
CA PHE A 250 6.55 -3.43 2.49
C PHE A 250 6.22 -1.95 2.28
N ALA A 251 7.16 -1.07 2.64
CA ALA A 251 7.00 0.37 2.48
C ALA A 251 8.22 1.00 1.80
N ILE A 252 7.96 2.00 0.98
CA ILE A 252 9.00 2.90 0.46
C ILE A 252 8.94 4.18 1.28
N ARG A 253 10.10 4.55 1.86
CA ARG A 253 10.31 5.77 2.64
C ARG A 253 11.62 6.41 2.21
N ASP A 254 11.54 7.42 1.37
CA ASP A 254 12.67 8.18 0.87
C ASP A 254 12.38 9.67 1.08
N PRO A 255 13.23 10.41 1.83
CA PRO A 255 13.03 11.84 2.09
C PRO A 255 12.95 12.70 0.82
N ARG A 256 13.47 12.20 -0.30
CA ARG A 256 13.48 12.87 -1.60
C ARG A 256 12.19 12.66 -2.39
N ASN A 257 11.31 11.76 -1.95
CA ASN A 257 10.09 11.36 -2.64
C ASN A 257 8.87 12.13 -2.13
N MET A 258 7.83 12.15 -2.96
CA MET A 258 6.52 12.68 -2.61
C MET A 258 5.66 11.62 -1.91
N ASP A 259 4.77 12.05 -1.03
CA ASP A 259 3.85 11.17 -0.30
C ASP A 259 2.46 11.04 -0.97
N TYR A 260 2.11 11.94 -1.90
CA TYR A 260 0.76 12.01 -2.50
C TYR A 260 0.66 11.42 -3.90
N ALA A 261 1.76 11.31 -4.65
CA ALA A 261 1.78 10.74 -6.00
C ALA A 261 2.36 9.32 -5.98
N LEU A 262 1.86 8.43 -6.86
CA LEU A 262 2.37 7.07 -6.98
C LEU A 262 3.71 7.02 -7.72
N ILE A 263 3.76 7.66 -8.88
CA ILE A 263 4.93 7.62 -9.77
C ILE A 263 5.94 8.69 -9.39
N ASN A 264 7.20 8.29 -9.33
CA ASN A 264 8.30 9.18 -9.01
C ASN A 264 8.60 10.14 -10.18
N THR A 265 8.59 11.44 -9.91
CA THR A 265 8.89 12.48 -10.90
C THR A 265 10.31 12.43 -11.46
N ARG A 266 11.24 11.76 -10.78
CA ARG A 266 12.60 11.52 -11.29
C ARG A 266 12.62 10.55 -12.46
N VAL A 267 11.60 9.70 -12.58
CA VAL A 267 11.46 8.69 -13.64
C VAL A 267 10.50 9.18 -14.74
N MET A 268 9.40 9.81 -14.34
CA MET A 268 8.43 10.37 -15.28
C MET A 268 8.60 11.89 -15.35
N GLN A 269 9.02 12.38 -16.50
CA GLN A 269 9.16 13.81 -16.80
C GLN A 269 8.10 14.22 -17.82
N ILE A 270 7.49 15.36 -17.58
CA ILE A 270 6.56 16.00 -18.52
C ILE A 270 7.25 17.27 -19.04
N GLU A 271 7.53 17.27 -20.33
CA GLU A 271 8.18 18.40 -20.98
C GLU A 271 7.16 19.24 -21.77
N PRO A 272 7.25 20.56 -21.73
CA PRO A 272 6.43 21.41 -22.58
C PRO A 272 6.85 21.23 -24.05
N ILE A 273 5.88 21.13 -24.93
CA ILE A 273 6.08 21.15 -26.39
C ILE A 273 5.51 22.42 -26.95
N THR A 274 6.00 22.83 -28.12
CA THR A 274 5.49 24.00 -28.85
C THR A 274 4.13 23.69 -29.48
N GLU A 275 3.38 24.73 -29.83
CA GLU A 275 2.11 24.59 -30.55
C GLU A 275 2.29 23.91 -31.92
N GLU A 276 3.40 24.18 -32.59
CA GLU A 276 3.75 23.59 -33.88
C GLU A 276 3.98 22.05 -33.76
N GLU A 277 4.70 21.61 -32.72
CA GLU A 277 4.89 20.21 -32.43
C GLU A 277 3.57 19.50 -32.05
N ALA A 278 2.71 20.15 -31.28
CA ALA A 278 1.40 19.61 -30.92
C ALA A 278 0.50 19.46 -32.17
N GLN A 279 0.50 20.42 -33.08
CA GLN A 279 -0.23 20.36 -34.36
C GLN A 279 0.30 19.24 -35.28
N ALA A 280 1.60 19.03 -35.32
CA ALA A 280 2.21 17.95 -36.10
C ALA A 280 1.77 16.57 -35.58
N VAL A 281 1.76 16.36 -34.24
CA VAL A 281 1.27 15.13 -33.62
C VAL A 281 -0.22 14.91 -33.94
N ALA A 282 -1.05 15.93 -33.82
CA ALA A 282 -2.48 15.83 -34.12
C ALA A 282 -2.74 15.44 -35.59
N ALA A 283 -1.99 16.04 -36.54
CA ALA A 283 -2.10 15.70 -37.96
C ALA A 283 -1.70 14.25 -38.26
N GLN A 284 -0.66 13.75 -37.60
CA GLN A 284 -0.20 12.37 -37.74
C GLN A 284 -1.22 11.36 -37.15
N THR A 285 -1.85 11.68 -36.04
CA THR A 285 -2.92 10.86 -35.44
C THR A 285 -4.13 10.76 -36.37
N ALA A 286 -4.58 11.89 -36.93
CA ALA A 286 -5.70 11.93 -37.90
C ALA A 286 -5.41 11.13 -39.17
N ALA A 287 -4.16 11.10 -39.64
CA ALA A 287 -3.75 10.31 -40.81
C ALA A 287 -3.71 8.80 -40.55
N ASN A 288 -3.51 8.38 -39.31
CA ASN A 288 -3.51 6.97 -38.91
C ASN A 288 -4.92 6.39 -38.62
N GLU A 289 -5.92 7.26 -38.43
CA GLU A 289 -7.32 6.87 -38.19
C GLU A 289 -8.18 6.88 -39.46
N ALA A 290 -7.64 7.37 -40.59
CA ALA A 290 -8.28 7.41 -41.91
C ALA A 290 -7.86 6.24 -42.79
#